data_30d43d3baf2b5b0a99bf2532074cf43e
#
_entry.id   30d43d3baf2b5b0a99bf2532074cf43e
#
_cell.length_a   1.000
_cell.length_b   1.000
_cell.length_c   1.000
_cell.angle_alpha   90.00
_cell.angle_beta   90.00
_cell.angle_gamma   90.00
#
_symmetry.space_group_name_H-M   'P 1'
#
loop_
_entity.id
_entity.type
_entity.pdbx_description
1 polymer ?
#
loop_
_entity_poly.entity_id
_entity_poly.type
_entity_poly.pdbx_seq_one_letter_code
_entity_poly.pdbx_strand_id
1 'polypeptide(L)'
;MVEGIEKRSFLLTAILNSMKLARDNGIRSIAFPSISTGVYSFPVELAAKIAVRTVARFLQENPGQFDLVEWVLFDSHTESVYEAEVTLYYNIRI
;
A
#
# COMPACT_ATOMS: atom_id res chain seq x y z
N MET A 1 -19.11 10.47 -5.89
CA MET A 1 -18.49 11.76 -5.63
C MET A 1 -17.14 11.88 -6.31
N VAL A 2 -16.97 12.97 -7.00
CA VAL A 2 -15.71 13.25 -7.69
C VAL A 2 -14.55 13.27 -6.71
N GLU A 3 -14.75 13.92 -5.57
CA GLU A 3 -13.72 14.03 -4.55
C GLU A 3 -13.26 12.67 -4.03
N GLY A 4 -14.20 11.75 -3.79
CA GLY A 4 -13.84 10.42 -3.33
C GLY A 4 -13.06 9.64 -4.37
N ILE A 5 -13.44 9.79 -5.64
CA ILE A 5 -12.74 9.15 -6.74
C ILE A 5 -11.33 9.69 -6.87
N GLU A 6 -11.17 11.01 -6.72
CA GLU A 6 -9.85 11.63 -6.78
C GLU A 6 -8.93 11.13 -5.67
N LYS A 7 -9.44 10.96 -4.45
CA LYS A 7 -8.65 10.48 -3.33
C LYS A 7 -8.17 9.05 -3.55
N ARG A 8 -9.05 8.18 -4.06
CA ARG A 8 -8.69 6.81 -4.38
C ARG A 8 -7.63 6.77 -5.48
N SER A 9 -7.85 7.55 -6.52
CA SER A 9 -6.95 7.61 -7.64
C SER A 9 -5.58 8.14 -7.24
N PHE A 10 -5.56 9.14 -6.37
CA PHE A 10 -4.33 9.70 -5.86
C PHE A 10 -3.54 8.66 -5.05
N LEU A 11 -4.21 7.96 -4.14
CA LEU A 11 -3.56 6.95 -3.31
C LEU A 11 -3.00 5.82 -4.17
N LEU A 12 -3.79 5.31 -5.09
CA LEU A 12 -3.36 4.25 -6.00
C LEU A 12 -2.16 4.69 -6.82
N THR A 13 -2.21 5.89 -7.38
CA THR A 13 -1.14 6.42 -8.21
C THR A 13 0.15 6.62 -7.41
N ALA A 14 0.04 7.12 -6.19
CA ALA A 14 1.20 7.34 -5.33
C ALA A 14 1.91 6.02 -5.01
N ILE A 15 1.14 5.00 -4.66
CA ILE A 15 1.69 3.67 -4.35
C ILE A 15 2.32 3.07 -5.60
N LEU A 16 1.62 3.12 -6.71
CA LEU A 16 2.09 2.53 -7.96
C LEU A 16 3.37 3.20 -8.44
N ASN A 17 3.43 4.53 -8.39
CA ASN A 17 4.63 5.25 -8.80
C ASN A 17 5.82 4.94 -7.90
N SER A 18 5.58 4.77 -6.59
CA SER A 18 6.64 4.39 -5.66
C SER A 18 7.19 3.01 -5.99
N MET A 19 6.31 2.06 -6.31
CA MET A 19 6.73 0.72 -6.67
C MET A 19 7.50 0.71 -7.98
N LYS A 20 7.06 1.47 -8.97
CA LYS A 20 7.75 1.57 -10.26
C LYS A 20 9.14 2.17 -10.10
N LEU A 21 9.25 3.22 -9.32
CA LEU A 21 10.53 3.87 -9.08
C LEU A 21 11.49 2.95 -8.35
N ALA A 22 11.00 2.23 -7.36
CA ALA A 22 11.81 1.26 -6.62
C ALA A 22 12.31 0.15 -7.55
N ARG A 23 11.40 -0.40 -8.37
CA ARG A 23 11.76 -1.44 -9.33
C ARG A 23 12.85 -0.96 -10.30
N ASP A 24 12.67 0.24 -10.85
CA ASP A 24 13.57 0.78 -11.84
C ASP A 24 14.96 1.09 -11.26
N ASN A 25 15.06 1.25 -9.95
CA ASN A 25 16.32 1.50 -9.26
C ASN A 25 16.87 0.26 -8.55
N GLY A 26 16.31 -0.91 -8.82
CA GLY A 26 16.82 -2.17 -8.27
C GLY A 26 16.61 -2.33 -6.78
N ILE A 27 15.67 -1.60 -6.20
CA ILE A 27 15.36 -1.70 -4.78
C ILE A 27 14.51 -2.94 -4.55
N ARG A 28 14.91 -3.78 -3.60
CA ARG A 28 14.23 -5.05 -3.36
C ARG A 28 13.37 -5.09 -2.12
N SER A 29 13.49 -4.09 -1.26
CA SER A 29 12.66 -3.99 -0.05
C SER A 29 12.19 -2.56 0.09
N ILE A 30 10.91 -2.38 0.42
CA ILE A 30 10.33 -1.05 0.54
C ILE A 30 9.38 -1.02 1.71
N ALA A 31 9.35 0.10 2.43
CA ALA A 31 8.46 0.31 3.56
C ALA A 31 7.60 1.53 3.30
N PHE A 32 6.31 1.41 3.57
CA PHE A 32 5.36 2.50 3.42
C PHE A 32 4.81 2.89 4.78
N PRO A 33 4.62 4.18 5.04
CA PRO A 33 3.81 4.61 6.18
C PRO A 33 2.34 4.47 5.86
N SER A 34 1.49 4.58 6.87
CA SER A 34 0.06 4.69 6.64
C SER A 34 -0.23 6.03 5.96
N ILE A 35 -0.85 5.99 4.80
CA ILE A 35 -1.01 7.16 3.95
C ILE A 35 -2.47 7.64 3.96
N SER A 36 -2.66 8.95 4.10
CA SER A 36 -3.88 9.66 3.73
C SER A 36 -5.11 9.41 4.57
N THR A 37 -4.99 8.88 5.76
CA THR A 37 -6.19 8.60 6.55
C THR A 37 -6.66 9.78 7.37
N GLY A 38 -5.75 10.64 7.84
CA GLY A 38 -6.11 11.73 8.73
C GLY A 38 -6.60 12.99 8.02
N VAL A 39 -5.84 13.46 7.05
CA VAL A 39 -6.07 14.77 6.43
C VAL A 39 -7.36 14.83 5.63
N TYR A 40 -7.71 13.73 4.96
CA TYR A 40 -8.84 13.71 4.04
C TYR A 40 -10.03 12.92 4.58
N SER A 41 -9.97 12.51 5.83
CA SER A 41 -11.03 11.68 6.42
C SER A 41 -11.31 10.42 5.59
N PHE A 42 -10.30 9.92 4.91
CA PHE A 42 -10.43 8.73 4.09
C PHE A 42 -10.46 7.50 5.01
N PRO A 43 -11.45 6.63 4.89
CA PRO A 43 -11.54 5.48 5.79
C PRO A 43 -10.29 4.61 5.73
N VAL A 44 -9.75 4.27 6.90
CA VAL A 44 -8.53 3.48 6.96
C VAL A 44 -8.72 2.10 6.32
N GLU A 45 -9.89 1.52 6.46
CA GLU A 45 -10.20 0.22 5.85
C GLU A 45 -10.09 0.26 4.33
N LEU A 46 -10.60 1.33 3.74
CA LEU A 46 -10.54 1.49 2.30
C LEU A 46 -9.12 1.80 1.84
N ALA A 47 -8.41 2.64 2.59
CA ALA A 47 -7.03 2.96 2.28
C ALA A 47 -6.15 1.71 2.31
N ALA A 48 -6.33 0.88 3.33
CA ALA A 48 -5.58 -0.37 3.46
C ALA A 48 -5.85 -1.30 2.28
N LYS A 49 -7.12 -1.43 1.89
CA LYS A 49 -7.49 -2.26 0.75
C LYS A 49 -6.80 -1.79 -0.52
N ILE A 50 -6.90 -0.51 -0.80
CA ILE A 50 -6.30 0.06 -2.02
C ILE A 50 -4.79 -0.13 -2.00
N ALA A 51 -4.14 0.21 -0.90
CA ALA A 51 -2.69 0.16 -0.79
C ALA A 51 -2.17 -1.28 -0.95
N VAL A 52 -2.73 -2.21 -0.18
CA VAL A 52 -2.25 -3.59 -0.19
C VAL A 52 -2.55 -4.26 -1.53
N ARG A 53 -3.75 -4.06 -2.07
CA ARG A 53 -4.11 -4.65 -3.35
C ARG A 53 -3.27 -4.11 -4.50
N THR A 54 -2.97 -2.81 -4.49
CA THR A 54 -2.13 -2.21 -5.51
C THR A 54 -0.74 -2.82 -5.50
N VAL A 55 -0.15 -2.97 -4.31
CA VAL A 55 1.16 -3.59 -4.16
C VAL A 55 1.12 -5.06 -4.58
N ALA A 56 0.10 -5.80 -4.13
CA ALA A 56 0.00 -7.22 -4.47
C ALA A 56 -0.07 -7.42 -5.97
N ARG A 57 -0.85 -6.60 -6.66
CA ARG A 57 -0.97 -6.68 -8.11
C ARG A 57 0.36 -6.37 -8.80
N PHE A 58 1.04 -5.34 -8.32
CA PHE A 58 2.35 -4.98 -8.88
C PHE A 58 3.34 -6.12 -8.71
N LEU A 59 3.34 -6.79 -7.55
CA LEU A 59 4.23 -7.92 -7.31
C LEU A 59 3.94 -9.09 -8.23
N GLN A 60 2.67 -9.33 -8.54
CA GLN A 60 2.27 -10.38 -9.46
C GLN A 60 2.73 -10.09 -10.89
N GLU A 61 2.73 -8.82 -11.27
CA GLU A 61 3.14 -8.40 -12.60
C GLU A 61 4.65 -8.26 -12.75
N ASN A 62 5.37 -8.25 -11.63
CA ASN A 62 6.82 -8.07 -11.62
C ASN A 62 7.47 -9.13 -10.71
N PRO A 63 7.35 -10.41 -11.05
CA PRO A 63 7.85 -11.47 -10.17
C PRO A 63 9.37 -11.39 -10.01
N GLY A 64 9.82 -11.61 -8.79
CA GLY A 64 11.25 -11.60 -8.48
C GLY A 64 11.87 -10.23 -8.34
N GLN A 65 11.11 -9.16 -8.45
CA GLN A 65 11.65 -7.80 -8.33
C GLN A 65 11.78 -7.35 -6.88
N PHE A 66 10.94 -7.85 -5.99
CA PHE A 66 10.92 -7.45 -4.58
C PHE A 66 10.99 -8.65 -3.67
N ASP A 67 11.74 -8.52 -2.59
CA ASP A 67 11.80 -9.53 -1.54
C ASP A 67 10.76 -9.26 -0.46
N LEU A 68 10.50 -7.98 -0.16
CA LEU A 68 9.61 -7.61 0.92
C LEU A 68 9.02 -6.23 0.71
N VAL A 69 7.72 -6.11 0.94
CA VAL A 69 7.04 -4.82 1.07
C VAL A 69 6.37 -4.83 2.43
N GLU A 70 6.57 -3.77 3.21
CA GLU A 70 5.94 -3.70 4.52
C GLU A 70 5.39 -2.31 4.80
N TRP A 71 4.44 -2.26 5.74
CA TRP A 71 3.87 -1.00 6.21
C TRP A 71 4.34 -0.75 7.63
N VAL A 72 4.74 0.51 7.90
CA VAL A 72 5.12 0.96 9.23
C VAL A 72 3.95 1.74 9.80
N LEU A 73 3.34 1.23 10.84
CA LEU A 73 2.10 1.76 11.40
C LEU A 73 2.30 2.12 12.87
N PHE A 74 1.57 3.11 13.33
CA PHE A 74 1.83 3.70 14.66
C PHE A 74 0.70 3.55 15.66
N ASP A 75 -0.46 3.04 15.26
CA ASP A 75 -1.55 2.82 16.20
C ASP A 75 -2.16 1.44 15.97
N SER A 76 -2.73 0.88 17.04
CA SER A 76 -3.20 -0.50 17.01
C SER A 76 -4.41 -0.71 16.12
N HIS A 77 -5.26 0.31 15.94
CA HIS A 77 -6.40 0.18 15.06
C HIS A 77 -5.96 0.06 13.60
N THR A 78 -5.10 0.98 13.16
CA THR A 78 -4.56 0.95 11.79
C THR A 78 -3.79 -0.34 11.56
N GLU A 79 -3.00 -0.77 12.54
CA GLU A 79 -2.24 -2.00 12.45
C GLU A 79 -3.15 -3.20 12.21
N SER A 80 -4.23 -3.32 12.98
CA SER A 80 -5.14 -4.45 12.82
C SER A 80 -5.85 -4.44 11.48
N VAL A 81 -6.19 -3.26 10.96
CA VAL A 81 -6.83 -3.12 9.66
C VAL A 81 -5.88 -3.58 8.54
N TYR A 82 -4.64 -3.10 8.57
CA TYR A 82 -3.66 -3.51 7.56
C TYR A 82 -3.30 -4.98 7.69
N GLU A 83 -3.20 -5.48 8.91
CA GLU A 83 -2.89 -6.89 9.13
C GLU A 83 -3.93 -7.80 8.48
N ALA A 84 -5.20 -7.44 8.58
CA ALA A 84 -6.27 -8.20 7.95
C ALA A 84 -6.11 -8.27 6.43
N GLU A 85 -5.59 -7.21 5.82
CA GLU A 85 -5.36 -7.20 4.37
C GLU A 85 -4.09 -7.95 3.98
N VAL A 86 -3.00 -7.75 4.72
CA VAL A 86 -1.71 -8.35 4.34
C VAL A 86 -1.65 -9.85 4.58
N THR A 87 -2.49 -10.39 5.47
CA THR A 87 -2.50 -11.84 5.71
C THR A 87 -2.89 -12.65 4.48
N LEU A 88 -3.46 -12.00 3.47
CA LEU A 88 -3.79 -12.66 2.22
C LEU A 88 -2.56 -12.89 1.34
N TYR A 89 -1.42 -12.31 1.68
CA TYR A 89 -0.20 -12.33 0.86
C TYR A 89 1.02 -12.62 1.73
N TYR A 90 1.94 -13.45 1.27
CA TYR A 90 3.03 -13.87 2.15
C TYR A 90 4.30 -13.02 2.04
N ASN A 91 4.50 -12.23 1.01
CA ASN A 91 5.66 -11.35 0.92
C ASN A 91 5.32 -9.88 1.15
N ILE A 92 4.17 -9.62 1.76
CA ILE A 92 3.72 -8.30 2.20
C ILE A 92 3.40 -8.42 3.68
N ARG A 93 3.89 -7.48 4.49
CA ARG A 93 3.62 -7.52 5.93
C ARG A 93 3.68 -6.13 6.57
N ILE A 94 3.33 -6.09 7.82
CA ILE A 94 3.44 -4.88 8.64
C ILE A 94 4.52 -5.04 9.68
#